data_232d2902080e25ea362b126fdc41ea5b
#
_entry.id   232d2902080e25ea362b126fdc41ea5b
#
_cell.length_a   1.000
_cell.length_b   1.000
_cell.length_c   1.000
_cell.angle_alpha   90.00
_cell.angle_beta   90.00
_cell.angle_gamma   90.00
#
_symmetry.space_group_name_H-M   'P 1'
#
loop_
_entity.id
_entity.type
_entity.pdbx_description
1 polymer ?
#
loop_
_entity_poly.entity_id
_entity_poly.type
_entity_poly.pdbx_seq_one_letter_code
_entity_poly.pdbx_strand_id
1 'polypeptide(L)'
;MKVKLWRRVFASSMSAVMLLGLTACGGSNESSDGIKTFTMFTAMPGSEINDDNDVMNIIAEKTGAKLKETWLTGQTDAEAIGTIIAGGEYPDFINGGDAMMSLYDAGVLVPWDDYLEK
;
A
#
# COMPACT_ATOMS: atom_id res chain seq x y z
N MET A 1 -60.65 0.79 0.94
CA MET A 1 -60.01 1.46 2.06
C MET A 1 -59.00 0.55 2.80
N LYS A 2 -58.10 -0.19 2.13
CA LYS A 2 -57.13 -1.10 2.79
C LYS A 2 -55.72 -1.04 2.19
N VAL A 3 -55.38 -0.04 1.40
CA VAL A 3 -54.07 0.05 0.71
C VAL A 3 -53.11 1.05 1.35
N LYS A 4 -53.55 1.83 2.34
CA LYS A 4 -52.69 2.86 2.99
C LYS A 4 -51.89 2.41 4.19
N LEU A 5 -52.12 1.19 4.71
CA LEU A 5 -51.40 0.69 5.87
C LEU A 5 -50.10 -0.05 5.51
N TRP A 6 -49.97 -0.57 4.30
CA TRP A 6 -48.81 -1.36 3.88
C TRP A 6 -47.61 -0.53 3.41
N ARG A 7 -47.85 0.76 3.11
CA ARG A 7 -46.75 1.66 2.69
C ARG A 7 -45.93 2.27 3.83
N ARG A 8 -46.37 2.07 5.07
CA ARG A 8 -45.65 2.63 6.26
C ARG A 8 -44.77 1.65 7.01
N VAL A 9 -44.84 0.36 6.67
CA VAL A 9 -44.05 -0.68 7.36
C VAL A 9 -42.73 -0.98 6.63
N PHE A 10 -42.58 -0.59 5.35
CA PHE A 10 -41.36 -0.81 4.58
C PHE A 10 -40.31 0.30 4.68
N ALA A 11 -40.58 1.38 5.40
CA ALA A 11 -39.67 2.51 5.49
C ALA A 11 -38.79 2.55 6.77
N SER A 12 -38.92 1.58 7.66
CA SER A 12 -38.21 1.61 8.96
C SER A 12 -37.20 0.48 9.22
N SER A 13 -36.90 -0.38 8.23
CA SER A 13 -35.95 -1.49 8.44
C SER A 13 -34.62 -1.38 7.67
N MET A 14 -34.32 -0.22 7.06
CA MET A 14 -33.11 -0.07 6.23
C MET A 14 -32.08 0.90 6.81
N SER A 15 -32.13 1.22 8.09
CA SER A 15 -31.20 2.16 8.74
C SER A 15 -30.31 1.57 9.82
N ALA A 16 -30.17 0.26 9.93
CA ALA A 16 -29.43 -0.37 11.03
C ALA A 16 -28.24 -1.25 10.63
N VAL A 17 -27.70 -1.15 9.40
CA VAL A 17 -26.58 -2.02 8.94
C VAL A 17 -25.34 -1.26 8.46
N MET A 18 -25.20 0.02 8.75
CA MET A 18 -24.00 0.79 8.33
C MET A 18 -23.13 1.28 9.49
N LEU A 19 -22.88 0.46 10.51
CA LEU A 19 -21.96 0.82 11.63
C LEU A 19 -21.01 -0.29 12.04
N LEU A 20 -20.59 -1.15 11.09
CA LEU A 20 -19.57 -2.16 11.37
C LEU A 20 -18.63 -2.28 10.16
N GLY A 21 -17.61 -1.44 10.10
CA GLY A 21 -16.64 -1.59 9.03
C GLY A 21 -15.60 -0.48 8.87
N LEU A 22 -15.14 0.12 9.96
CA LEU A 22 -13.95 1.00 9.93
C LEU A 22 -12.90 0.51 10.93
N THR A 23 -12.50 -0.74 10.79
CA THR A 23 -11.18 -1.16 11.23
C THR A 23 -10.28 -1.26 10.01
N ALA A 24 -9.87 -0.10 9.47
CA ALA A 24 -8.69 -0.04 8.63
C ALA A 24 -7.48 -0.20 9.56
N CYS A 25 -7.23 -1.42 10.00
CA CYS A 25 -5.94 -1.81 10.51
C CYS A 25 -5.00 -1.80 9.31
N GLY A 26 -4.02 -0.90 9.29
CA GLY A 26 -2.85 -1.01 8.45
C GLY A 26 -2.22 -2.37 8.71
N GLY A 27 -2.46 -3.32 7.79
CA GLY A 27 -1.94 -4.66 7.90
C GLY A 27 -0.45 -4.63 7.62
N SER A 28 0.38 -4.72 8.66
CA SER A 28 1.71 -5.27 8.52
C SER A 28 1.53 -6.73 8.05
N ASN A 29 1.98 -7.04 6.83
CA ASN A 29 2.02 -8.41 6.32
C ASN A 29 3.09 -9.18 7.09
N GLU A 30 2.74 -9.65 8.28
CA GLU A 30 3.54 -10.65 8.97
C GLU A 30 3.19 -12.01 8.36
N SER A 31 4.15 -12.61 7.69
CA SER A 31 4.08 -14.02 7.31
C SER A 31 4.06 -14.87 8.58
N SER A 32 3.40 -16.03 8.54
CA SER A 32 3.31 -16.99 9.66
C SER A 32 4.67 -17.46 10.21
N ASP A 33 5.75 -17.16 9.51
CA ASP A 33 7.13 -17.56 9.80
C ASP A 33 7.95 -16.48 10.52
N GLY A 34 7.31 -15.37 10.94
CA GLY A 34 8.01 -14.26 11.61
C GLY A 34 8.84 -13.38 10.67
N ILE A 35 8.78 -13.60 9.35
CA ILE A 35 9.45 -12.78 8.34
C ILE A 35 8.57 -11.61 7.97
N LYS A 36 9.06 -10.38 8.17
CA LYS A 36 8.36 -9.15 7.80
C LYS A 36 8.60 -8.81 6.32
N THR A 37 7.52 -8.64 5.55
CA THR A 37 7.61 -8.22 4.15
C THR A 37 7.48 -6.70 4.05
N PHE A 38 8.46 -6.08 3.41
CA PHE A 38 8.46 -4.67 3.03
C PHE A 38 8.21 -4.53 1.53
N THR A 39 7.54 -3.48 1.15
CA THR A 39 7.28 -3.13 -0.24
C THR A 39 8.24 -2.04 -0.72
N MET A 40 8.72 -2.15 -1.96
CA MET A 40 9.58 -1.15 -2.58
C MET A 40 9.13 -0.89 -4.02
N PHE A 41 9.13 0.37 -4.42
CA PHE A 41 9.01 0.78 -5.81
C PHE A 41 10.31 1.42 -6.27
N THR A 42 10.81 1.00 -7.44
CA THR A 42 12.01 1.56 -8.08
C THR A 42 11.66 2.05 -9.49
N ALA A 43 11.81 3.37 -9.72
CA ALA A 43 11.59 3.98 -11.03
C ALA A 43 12.76 3.63 -11.97
N MET A 44 12.86 2.37 -12.31
CA MET A 44 13.86 1.84 -13.25
C MET A 44 13.18 0.85 -14.21
N PRO A 45 13.43 0.97 -15.52
CA PRO A 45 12.89 0.01 -16.47
C PRO A 45 13.56 -1.34 -16.28
N GLY A 46 12.78 -2.40 -16.25
CA GLY A 46 13.29 -3.74 -16.06
C GLY A 46 12.23 -4.81 -16.23
N SER A 47 12.68 -6.06 -16.10
CA SER A 47 11.80 -7.20 -16.00
C SER A 47 11.32 -7.35 -14.56
N GLU A 48 10.17 -7.97 -14.39
CA GLU A 48 9.66 -8.33 -13.09
C GLU A 48 10.68 -9.18 -12.32
N ILE A 49 10.92 -8.80 -11.06
CA ILE A 49 11.85 -9.54 -10.21
C ILE A 49 11.13 -10.77 -9.66
N ASN A 50 11.78 -11.91 -9.76
CA ASN A 50 11.32 -13.10 -9.04
C ASN A 50 11.71 -12.97 -7.55
N ASP A 51 10.75 -12.55 -6.72
CA ASP A 51 10.94 -12.39 -5.28
C ASP A 51 11.12 -13.72 -4.54
N ASP A 52 10.83 -14.84 -5.20
CA ASP A 52 10.96 -16.18 -4.63
C ASP A 52 12.15 -16.92 -5.26
N ASN A 53 13.35 -16.45 -4.97
CA ASN A 53 14.60 -17.09 -5.35
C ASN A 53 15.44 -17.43 -4.10
N ASP A 54 16.35 -18.39 -4.25
CA ASP A 54 17.15 -18.91 -3.13
C ASP A 54 17.93 -17.85 -2.39
N VAL A 55 18.44 -16.82 -3.10
CA VAL A 55 19.21 -15.73 -2.48
C VAL A 55 18.32 -14.88 -1.60
N MET A 56 17.14 -14.49 -2.10
CA MET A 56 16.17 -13.69 -1.33
C MET A 56 15.65 -14.48 -0.14
N ASN A 57 15.42 -15.78 -0.27
CA ASN A 57 14.98 -16.63 0.83
C ASN A 57 16.06 -16.76 1.91
N ILE A 58 17.34 -16.93 1.56
CA ILE A 58 18.44 -16.95 2.52
C ILE A 58 18.57 -15.59 3.25
N ILE A 59 18.41 -14.48 2.53
CA ILE A 59 18.42 -13.14 3.14
C ILE A 59 17.26 -13.02 4.12
N ALA A 60 16.06 -13.42 3.72
CA ALA A 60 14.87 -13.34 4.56
C ALA A 60 15.01 -14.16 5.85
N GLU A 61 15.51 -15.38 5.75
CA GLU A 61 15.79 -16.24 6.92
C GLU A 61 16.82 -15.62 7.89
N LYS A 62 17.86 -14.99 7.35
CA LYS A 62 18.95 -14.41 8.16
C LYS A 62 18.58 -13.07 8.77
N THR A 63 17.74 -12.28 8.12
CA THR A 63 17.41 -10.91 8.54
C THR A 63 16.03 -10.80 9.19
N GLY A 64 15.16 -11.78 9.00
CA GLY A 64 13.75 -11.69 9.38
C GLY A 64 12.96 -10.72 8.49
N ALA A 65 13.49 -10.31 7.35
CA ALA A 65 12.89 -9.34 6.45
C ALA A 65 12.94 -9.79 4.99
N LYS A 66 11.84 -9.59 4.26
CA LYS A 66 11.72 -9.84 2.82
C LYS A 66 11.31 -8.55 2.12
N LEU A 67 11.89 -8.29 0.95
CA LEU A 67 11.52 -7.15 0.11
C LEU A 67 10.67 -7.65 -1.06
N LYS A 68 9.51 -7.00 -1.24
CA LYS A 68 8.67 -7.14 -2.44
C LYS A 68 8.88 -5.91 -3.30
N GLU A 69 9.59 -6.06 -4.39
CA GLU A 69 9.97 -4.95 -5.26
C GLU A 69 9.13 -4.90 -6.52
N THR A 70 8.74 -3.69 -6.93
CA THR A 70 8.07 -3.41 -8.20
C THR A 70 8.85 -2.37 -8.99
N TRP A 71 8.92 -2.54 -10.32
CA TRP A 71 9.65 -1.67 -11.23
C TRP A 71 8.72 -1.05 -12.27
N LEU A 72 9.27 -0.15 -13.08
CA LEU A 72 8.53 0.44 -14.20
C LEU A 72 8.17 -0.64 -15.24
N THR A 73 6.90 -0.66 -15.63
CA THR A 73 6.34 -1.57 -16.64
C THR A 73 5.87 -0.82 -17.87
N GLY A 74 6.79 -0.06 -18.49
CA GLY A 74 6.52 0.70 -19.71
C GLY A 74 5.99 2.13 -19.53
N GLN A 75 5.88 2.60 -18.27
CA GLN A 75 5.57 4.00 -17.95
C GLN A 75 6.87 4.80 -17.80
N THR A 76 6.75 6.12 -17.81
CA THR A 76 7.80 7.03 -17.33
C THR A 76 7.77 7.14 -15.81
N ASP A 77 8.87 7.61 -15.19
CA ASP A 77 8.96 7.89 -13.75
C ASP A 77 7.81 8.81 -13.30
N ALA A 78 7.56 9.88 -14.07
CA ALA A 78 6.52 10.86 -13.74
C ALA A 78 5.12 10.26 -13.76
N GLU A 79 4.81 9.38 -14.72
CA GLU A 79 3.50 8.70 -14.80
C GLU A 79 3.32 7.72 -13.65
N ALA A 80 4.33 6.93 -13.34
CA ALA A 80 4.27 5.96 -12.25
C ALA A 80 4.14 6.65 -10.89
N ILE A 81 4.99 7.65 -10.62
CA ILE A 81 4.95 8.42 -9.37
C ILE A 81 3.63 9.20 -9.25
N GLY A 82 3.16 9.82 -10.34
CA GLY A 82 1.86 10.49 -10.37
C GLY A 82 0.70 9.56 -10.02
N THR A 83 0.75 8.31 -10.48
CA THR A 83 -0.25 7.28 -10.17
C THR A 83 -0.19 6.87 -8.70
N ILE A 84 1.00 6.68 -8.13
CA ILE A 84 1.19 6.37 -6.70
C ILE A 84 0.65 7.50 -5.83
N ILE A 85 0.98 8.75 -6.14
CA ILE A 85 0.49 9.93 -5.41
C ILE A 85 -1.04 10.03 -5.49
N ALA A 86 -1.62 9.83 -6.67
CA ALA A 86 -3.07 9.89 -6.87
C ALA A 86 -3.81 8.75 -6.16
N GLY A 87 -3.20 7.57 -6.05
CA GLY A 87 -3.74 6.41 -5.34
C GLY A 87 -3.71 6.55 -3.83
N GLY A 88 -2.77 7.32 -3.29
CA GLY A 88 -2.59 7.51 -1.84
C GLY A 88 -2.07 6.26 -1.11
N GLU A 89 -1.68 5.23 -1.84
CA GLU A 89 -1.07 4.02 -1.31
C GLU A 89 0.43 4.03 -1.64
N TYR A 90 1.25 4.15 -0.62
CA TYR A 90 2.70 4.27 -0.77
C TYR A 90 3.40 2.99 -0.34
N PRO A 91 4.42 2.52 -1.08
CA PRO A 91 5.28 1.45 -0.61
C PRO A 91 6.12 1.91 0.59
N ASP A 92 6.66 0.96 1.36
CA ASP A 92 7.53 1.26 2.51
C ASP A 92 8.81 2.00 2.08
N PHE A 93 9.33 1.66 0.89
CA PHE A 93 10.49 2.31 0.27
C PHE A 93 10.18 2.73 -1.16
N ILE A 94 10.64 3.90 -1.56
CA ILE A 94 10.40 4.42 -2.90
C ILE A 94 11.65 5.10 -3.47
N ASN A 95 12.03 4.69 -4.67
CA ASN A 95 12.99 5.39 -5.51
C ASN A 95 12.24 5.94 -6.72
N GLY A 96 11.96 7.24 -6.70
CA GLY A 96 11.16 7.93 -7.70
C GLY A 96 11.92 8.35 -8.96
N GLY A 97 13.22 8.01 -9.09
CA GLY A 97 14.03 8.44 -10.21
C GLY A 97 14.00 9.96 -10.39
N ASP A 98 13.82 10.43 -11.64
CA ASP A 98 13.74 11.85 -11.96
C ASP A 98 12.48 12.53 -11.40
N ALA A 99 11.45 11.76 -11.03
CA ALA A 99 10.21 12.26 -10.42
C ALA A 99 10.23 12.34 -8.88
N MET A 100 11.38 12.13 -8.23
CA MET A 100 11.51 12.14 -6.77
C MET A 100 11.01 13.44 -6.12
N MET A 101 11.20 14.58 -6.78
CA MET A 101 10.71 15.88 -6.29
C MET A 101 9.19 15.95 -6.18
N SER A 102 8.46 15.22 -7.02
CA SER A 102 6.99 15.18 -6.93
C SER A 102 6.51 14.52 -5.63
N LEU A 103 7.22 13.51 -5.12
CA LEU A 103 6.93 12.90 -3.82
C LEU A 103 7.23 13.85 -2.66
N TYR A 104 8.34 14.59 -2.77
CA TYR A 104 8.69 15.61 -1.77
C TYR A 104 7.64 16.73 -1.71
N ASP A 105 7.24 17.26 -2.86
CA ASP A 105 6.23 18.32 -2.95
C ASP A 105 4.85 17.86 -2.48
N ALA A 106 4.53 16.58 -2.66
CA ALA A 106 3.31 15.97 -2.14
C ALA A 106 3.34 15.75 -0.62
N GLY A 107 4.49 15.93 0.04
CA GLY A 107 4.64 15.80 1.48
C GLY A 107 4.45 14.38 2.01
N VAL A 108 4.73 13.38 1.18
CA VAL A 108 4.48 11.96 1.51
C VAL A 108 5.72 11.21 2.01
N LEU A 109 6.88 11.88 2.00
CA LEU A 109 8.13 11.31 2.48
C LEU A 109 8.24 11.49 4.00
N VAL A 110 8.77 10.47 4.67
CA VAL A 110 9.03 10.49 6.11
C VAL A 110 10.46 10.99 6.34
N PRO A 111 10.67 12.05 7.14
CA PRO A 111 12.01 12.51 7.52
C PRO A 111 12.69 11.47 8.42
N TRP A 112 14.00 11.27 8.21
CA TRP A 112 14.78 10.29 8.98
C TRP A 112 15.58 10.91 10.11
N ASP A 113 15.53 12.24 10.26
CA ASP A 113 16.32 13.01 11.23
C ASP A 113 16.21 12.45 12.64
N ASP A 114 14.99 12.18 13.10
CA ASP A 114 14.74 11.65 14.44
C ASP A 114 15.28 10.22 14.67
N TYR A 115 15.66 9.51 13.61
CA TYR A 115 16.14 8.13 13.65
C TYR A 115 17.65 8.01 13.48
N LEU A 116 18.31 9.05 12.98
CA LEU A 116 19.74 9.07 12.67
C LEU A 116 20.61 9.64 13.80
N GLU A 117 20.03 10.34 14.76
CA GLU A 117 20.73 10.96 15.89
C GLU A 117 20.88 10.05 17.12
N LYS A 118 21.23 8.78 16.91
CA LYS A 118 21.46 7.86 18.04
C LYS A 118 22.81 7.20 17.95
#